data_d073cb156c0b78fb9f9c76a57d8cd29c
#
_entry.id   d073cb156c0b78fb9f9c76a57d8cd29c
#
_cell.length_a   1.000
_cell.length_b   1.000
_cell.length_c   1.000
_cell.angle_alpha   90.00
_cell.angle_beta   90.00
_cell.angle_gamma   90.00
#
_symmetry.space_group_name_H-M   'P 1'
#
loop_
_entity.id
_entity.type
_entity.pdbx_description
1 polymer ?
#
loop_
_entity_poly.entity_id
_entity_poly.type
_entity_poly.pdbx_seq_one_letter_code
_entity_poly.pdbx_strand_id
1 'polypeptide(L)'
;EDIQEACVFAKEHGARIHVTCNIIPHNEDFEGLEEYLKKLEEFGVTAIIVASPSIMKLARKVAPKLEVHCSTQMSITNVETAIFMHDVFGIDRAVLARECNMEDIYDITEKCPVETEAFIHGGMCVNYSGRCTLSNRMTLRDANRGGCAQSCRWAYHLYDGKNEISNDALFTMGSKDLFTADYMYDLMNAGVSSLKIEGRMKTEYYVATIVSGYRHLIDEI
;
A
#
# COMPACT_ATOMS: atom_id res chain seq x y z
N GLU A 1 6.04 -0.05 22.74
CA GLU A 1 7.14 -0.97 23.09
C GLU A 1 7.56 -1.75 21.85
N ASP A 2 6.71 -2.56 21.25
CA ASP A 2 7.02 -3.41 20.09
C ASP A 2 7.55 -2.66 18.86
N ILE A 3 7.01 -1.46 18.55
CA ILE A 3 7.49 -0.63 17.43
C ILE A 3 8.90 -0.12 17.71
N GLN A 4 9.18 0.28 18.94
CA GLN A 4 10.51 0.76 19.33
C GLN A 4 11.56 -0.35 19.21
N GLU A 5 11.26 -1.54 19.70
CA GLU A 5 12.12 -2.72 19.58
C GLU A 5 12.37 -3.08 18.10
N ALA A 6 11.30 -3.06 17.28
CA ALA A 6 11.42 -3.28 15.85
C ALA A 6 12.32 -2.26 15.16
N CYS A 7 12.24 -0.98 15.54
CA CYS A 7 13.10 0.08 14.98
C CYS A 7 14.58 -0.14 15.35
N VAL A 8 14.88 -0.54 16.59
CA VAL A 8 16.25 -0.88 17.03
C VAL A 8 16.78 -2.06 16.21
N PHE A 9 16.02 -3.15 16.15
CA PHE A 9 16.38 -4.34 15.39
C PHE A 9 16.62 -4.05 13.90
N ALA A 10 15.70 -3.33 13.27
CA ALA A 10 15.83 -2.96 11.86
C ALA A 10 17.10 -2.14 11.60
N LYS A 11 17.39 -1.17 12.46
CA LYS A 11 18.59 -0.33 12.35
C LYS A 11 19.89 -1.14 12.45
N GLU A 12 19.96 -2.11 13.35
CA GLU A 12 21.11 -3.01 13.51
C GLU A 12 21.35 -3.87 12.27
N HIS A 13 20.29 -4.12 11.48
CA HIS A 13 20.33 -4.92 10.25
C HIS A 13 20.30 -4.07 8.96
N GLY A 14 20.52 -2.75 9.06
CA GLY A 14 20.52 -1.86 7.90
C GLY A 14 19.16 -1.69 7.21
N ALA A 15 18.07 -2.02 7.92
CA ALA A 15 16.69 -1.89 7.42
C ALA A 15 15.97 -0.68 8.05
N ARG A 16 14.79 -0.35 7.50
CA ARG A 16 13.96 0.77 7.95
C ARG A 16 12.56 0.28 8.29
N ILE A 17 11.90 0.95 9.22
CA ILE A 17 10.50 0.68 9.60
C ILE A 17 9.60 1.78 9.06
N HIS A 18 8.58 1.37 8.32
CA HIS A 18 7.50 2.24 7.88
C HIS A 18 6.19 1.79 8.54
N VAL A 19 5.49 2.73 9.20
CA VAL A 19 4.25 2.44 9.92
C VAL A 19 3.04 2.85 9.08
N THR A 20 2.08 1.94 8.91
CA THR A 20 0.85 2.25 8.19
C THR A 20 -0.13 3.02 9.05
N CYS A 21 -0.40 4.27 8.68
CA CYS A 21 -1.44 5.15 9.24
C CYS A 21 -2.48 5.46 8.15
N ASN A 22 -2.84 4.46 7.36
CA ASN A 22 -3.56 4.60 6.10
C ASN A 22 -5.06 4.31 6.19
N ILE A 23 -5.64 4.42 7.36
CA ILE A 23 -7.11 4.40 7.51
C ILE A 23 -7.73 5.68 6.94
N ILE A 24 -8.99 5.59 6.51
CA ILE A 24 -9.86 6.77 6.33
C ILE A 24 -10.40 7.12 7.72
N PRO A 25 -9.90 8.20 8.36
CA PRO A 25 -10.20 8.49 9.75
C PRO A 25 -11.59 9.07 9.94
N HIS A 26 -12.24 8.69 11.03
CA HIS A 26 -13.38 9.39 11.60
C HIS A 26 -12.90 10.37 12.69
N ASN A 27 -13.81 11.15 13.27
CA ASN A 27 -13.45 12.17 14.25
C ASN A 27 -12.76 11.59 15.49
N GLU A 28 -13.23 10.44 15.96
CA GLU A 28 -12.64 9.75 17.11
C GLU A 28 -11.21 9.25 16.89
N ASP A 29 -10.81 8.99 15.64
CA ASP A 29 -9.45 8.51 15.33
C ASP A 29 -8.37 9.59 15.50
N PHE A 30 -8.78 10.86 15.66
CA PHE A 30 -7.84 11.96 15.93
C PHE A 30 -7.47 12.10 17.41
N GLU A 31 -8.21 11.45 18.30
CA GLU A 31 -7.90 11.46 19.74
C GLU A 31 -6.59 10.69 19.97
N GLY A 32 -5.60 11.37 20.56
CA GLY A 32 -4.26 10.82 20.81
C GLY A 32 -3.36 10.66 19.58
N LEU A 33 -3.84 10.96 18.36
CA LEU A 33 -3.06 10.77 17.12
C LEU A 33 -1.81 11.67 17.08
N GLU A 34 -1.90 12.89 17.57
CA GLU A 34 -0.74 13.82 17.64
C GLU A 34 0.39 13.22 18.46
N GLU A 35 0.08 12.70 19.66
CA GLU A 35 1.05 12.07 20.53
C GLU A 35 1.61 10.77 19.96
N TYR A 36 0.75 10.00 19.28
CA TYR A 36 1.18 8.79 18.59
C TYR A 36 2.23 9.11 17.51
N LEU A 37 1.98 10.10 16.66
CA LEU A 37 2.92 10.51 15.62
C LEU A 37 4.26 10.97 16.18
N LYS A 38 4.25 11.78 17.27
CA LYS A 38 5.47 12.20 17.97
C LYS A 38 6.26 10.99 18.50
N LYS A 39 5.58 10.01 19.08
CA LYS A 39 6.23 8.78 19.57
C LYS A 39 6.83 7.95 18.43
N LEU A 40 6.19 7.86 17.28
CA LEU A 40 6.77 7.17 16.11
C LEU A 40 8.09 7.83 15.68
N GLU A 41 8.14 9.16 15.66
CA GLU A 41 9.36 9.90 15.37
C GLU A 41 10.45 9.65 16.42
N GLU A 42 10.10 9.69 17.72
CA GLU A 42 11.02 9.42 18.82
C GLU A 42 11.59 7.99 18.79
N PHE A 43 10.80 7.00 18.39
CA PHE A 43 11.21 5.60 18.27
C PHE A 43 12.12 5.33 17.06
N GLY A 44 12.27 6.32 16.17
CA GLY A 44 13.11 6.19 14.99
C GLY A 44 12.44 5.51 13.80
N VAL A 45 11.09 5.53 13.75
CA VAL A 45 10.34 5.17 12.53
C VAL A 45 10.77 6.12 11.42
N THR A 46 11.07 5.55 10.24
CA THR A 46 11.52 6.35 9.09
C THR A 46 10.34 7.05 8.42
N ALA A 47 9.25 6.34 8.20
CA ALA A 47 8.12 6.85 7.44
C ALA A 47 6.78 6.37 8.00
N ILE A 48 5.75 7.15 7.72
CA ILE A 48 4.35 6.73 7.85
C ILE A 48 3.70 6.64 6.46
N ILE A 49 2.88 5.62 6.25
CA ILE A 49 2.11 5.44 5.01
C ILE A 49 0.68 5.92 5.28
N VAL A 50 0.24 6.97 4.59
CA VAL A 50 -0.98 7.72 4.94
C VAL A 50 -1.95 7.81 3.76
N ALA A 51 -3.25 7.63 4.02
CA ALA A 51 -4.34 7.79 3.04
C ALA A 51 -5.28 8.95 3.36
N SER A 52 -4.94 9.81 4.31
CA SER A 52 -5.76 10.94 4.72
C SER A 52 -5.00 12.26 4.62
N PRO A 53 -5.52 13.24 3.84
CA PRO A 53 -4.96 14.58 3.79
C PRO A 53 -4.81 15.26 5.15
N SER A 54 -5.76 15.03 6.06
CA SER A 54 -5.74 15.59 7.41
C SER A 54 -4.60 15.01 8.24
N ILE A 55 -4.36 13.69 8.15
CA ILE A 55 -3.25 13.03 8.85
C ILE A 55 -1.92 13.48 8.26
N MET A 56 -1.80 13.63 6.93
CA MET A 56 -0.58 14.14 6.29
C MET A 56 -0.22 15.53 6.83
N LYS A 57 -1.18 16.46 6.87
CA LYS A 57 -0.96 17.81 7.42
C LYS A 57 -0.60 17.78 8.90
N LEU A 58 -1.27 16.93 9.68
CA LEU A 58 -0.95 16.79 11.11
C LEU A 58 0.48 16.28 11.31
N ALA A 59 0.88 15.23 10.59
CA ALA A 59 2.22 14.65 10.67
C ALA A 59 3.30 15.70 10.37
N ARG A 60 3.14 16.46 9.28
CA ARG A 60 4.07 17.55 8.94
C ARG A 60 4.19 18.61 10.02
N LYS A 61 3.11 18.87 10.78
CA LYS A 61 3.10 19.84 11.87
C LYS A 61 3.76 19.32 13.13
N VAL A 62 3.52 18.07 13.52
CA VAL A 62 3.86 17.57 14.86
C VAL A 62 5.04 16.60 14.91
N ALA A 63 5.38 15.99 13.77
CA ALA A 63 6.46 15.03 13.59
C ALA A 63 7.18 15.26 12.24
N PRO A 64 7.86 16.41 12.06
CA PRO A 64 8.38 16.84 10.77
C PRO A 64 9.54 16.00 10.23
N LYS A 65 10.16 15.16 11.07
CA LYS A 65 11.23 14.25 10.64
C LYS A 65 10.72 12.93 10.08
N LEU A 66 9.44 12.59 10.31
CA LEU A 66 8.82 11.43 9.67
C LEU A 66 8.60 11.70 8.20
N GLU A 67 9.09 10.81 7.35
CA GLU A 67 8.69 10.81 5.95
C GLU A 67 7.19 10.47 5.84
N VAL A 68 6.48 11.15 4.94
CA VAL A 68 5.07 10.91 4.65
C VAL A 68 4.96 10.25 3.29
N HIS A 69 4.66 8.96 3.27
CA HIS A 69 4.42 8.19 2.07
C HIS A 69 2.92 8.17 1.76
N CYS A 70 2.56 8.68 0.59
CA CYS A 70 1.17 8.70 0.15
C CYS A 70 0.72 7.29 -0.21
N SER A 71 -0.25 6.75 0.53
CA SER A 71 -0.74 5.37 0.35
C SER A 71 -1.35 5.14 -1.03
N THR A 72 -1.23 3.91 -1.55
CA THR A 72 -1.97 3.46 -2.73
C THR A 72 -3.48 3.69 -2.62
N GLN A 73 -4.04 3.79 -1.41
CA GLN A 73 -5.45 4.11 -1.18
C GLN A 73 -5.84 5.54 -1.62
N MET A 74 -4.87 6.41 -1.91
CA MET A 74 -5.12 7.71 -2.53
C MET A 74 -5.29 7.66 -4.05
N SER A 75 -5.14 6.48 -4.65
CA SER A 75 -5.36 6.22 -6.08
C SER A 75 -4.50 7.10 -7.00
N ILE A 76 -3.20 7.24 -6.71
CA ILE A 76 -2.29 7.98 -7.60
C ILE A 76 -2.07 7.15 -8.87
N THR A 77 -2.60 7.65 -10.00
CA THR A 77 -2.56 7.01 -11.32
C THR A 77 -2.03 7.93 -12.42
N ASN A 78 -1.60 9.13 -12.07
CA ASN A 78 -1.10 10.10 -13.04
C ASN A 78 -0.17 11.11 -12.37
N VAL A 79 0.62 11.78 -13.19
CA VAL A 79 1.64 12.77 -12.80
C VAL A 79 1.03 13.93 -12.00
N GLU A 80 -0.08 14.49 -12.48
CA GLU A 80 -0.71 15.67 -11.88
C GLU A 80 -1.17 15.40 -10.44
N THR A 81 -1.71 14.21 -10.19
CA THR A 81 -2.09 13.81 -8.83
C THR A 81 -0.87 13.68 -7.92
N ALA A 82 0.23 13.11 -8.42
CA ALA A 82 1.46 12.96 -7.64
C ALA A 82 2.05 14.34 -7.28
N ILE A 83 2.12 15.27 -8.24
CA ILE A 83 2.56 16.64 -8.03
C ILE A 83 1.65 17.36 -7.03
N PHE A 84 0.33 17.28 -7.21
CA PHE A 84 -0.64 17.88 -6.27
C PHE A 84 -0.44 17.39 -4.84
N MET A 85 -0.23 16.08 -4.65
CA MET A 85 -0.01 15.51 -3.32
C MET A 85 1.29 16.02 -2.70
N HIS A 86 2.34 16.19 -3.49
CA HIS A 86 3.58 16.79 -3.04
C HIS A 86 3.39 18.27 -2.65
N ASP A 87 2.84 19.09 -3.54
CA ASP A 87 2.76 20.54 -3.35
C ASP A 87 1.85 20.96 -2.19
N VAL A 88 0.76 20.21 -1.97
CA VAL A 88 -0.26 20.55 -0.95
C VAL A 88 0.01 19.88 0.39
N PHE A 89 0.55 18.65 0.40
CA PHE A 89 0.71 17.85 1.60
C PHE A 89 2.17 17.52 1.94
N GLY A 90 3.10 17.86 1.05
CA GLY A 90 4.52 17.66 1.26
C GLY A 90 4.88 16.18 1.41
N ILE A 91 4.31 15.30 0.59
CA ILE A 91 4.68 13.87 0.63
C ILE A 91 6.12 13.70 0.19
N ASP A 92 6.80 12.68 0.73
CA ASP A 92 8.17 12.31 0.35
C ASP A 92 8.18 11.17 -0.69
N ARG A 93 7.12 10.34 -0.69
CA ARG A 93 6.98 9.21 -1.62
C ARG A 93 5.54 9.01 -2.04
N ALA A 94 5.33 8.71 -3.32
CA ALA A 94 4.05 8.32 -3.89
C ALA A 94 4.00 6.80 -4.07
N VAL A 95 3.14 6.10 -3.30
CA VAL A 95 2.84 4.68 -3.54
C VAL A 95 1.78 4.60 -4.63
N LEU A 96 2.20 4.18 -5.81
CA LEU A 96 1.34 4.17 -7.00
C LEU A 96 0.16 3.20 -6.85
N ALA A 97 -0.94 3.54 -7.48
CA ALA A 97 -2.09 2.66 -7.58
C ALA A 97 -1.73 1.41 -8.40
N ARG A 98 -2.35 0.27 -8.07
CA ARG A 98 -2.11 -1.00 -8.81
C ARG A 98 -2.69 -1.00 -10.21
N GLU A 99 -3.49 -0.01 -10.53
CA GLU A 99 -4.11 0.22 -11.84
C GLU A 99 -3.16 0.84 -12.86
N CYS A 100 -2.00 1.38 -12.42
CA CYS A 100 -0.98 1.91 -13.30
C CYS A 100 -0.37 0.79 -14.16
N ASN A 101 -0.32 1.01 -15.47
CA ASN A 101 0.48 0.21 -16.39
C ASN A 101 1.94 0.69 -16.39
N MET A 102 2.82 0.03 -17.16
CA MET A 102 4.25 0.39 -17.19
C MET A 102 4.51 1.80 -17.73
N GLU A 103 3.72 2.26 -18.69
CA GLU A 103 3.81 3.61 -19.26
C GLU A 103 3.44 4.68 -18.21
N ASP A 104 2.34 4.45 -17.46
CA ASP A 104 1.96 5.32 -16.35
C ASP A 104 3.04 5.39 -15.27
N ILE A 105 3.61 4.23 -14.89
CA ILE A 105 4.67 4.16 -13.88
C ILE A 105 5.90 4.95 -14.34
N TYR A 106 6.29 4.77 -15.59
CA TYR A 106 7.43 5.48 -16.19
C TYR A 106 7.20 6.99 -16.17
N ASP A 107 6.08 7.43 -16.70
CA ASP A 107 5.70 8.84 -16.77
C ASP A 107 5.63 9.53 -15.40
N ILE A 108 5.02 8.84 -14.42
CA ILE A 108 4.93 9.38 -13.05
C ILE A 108 6.32 9.45 -12.43
N THR A 109 7.11 8.38 -12.54
CA THR A 109 8.43 8.32 -11.91
C THR A 109 9.40 9.36 -12.49
N GLU A 110 9.36 9.59 -13.80
CA GLU A 110 10.19 10.58 -14.46
C GLU A 110 9.83 12.03 -14.09
N LYS A 111 8.52 12.31 -13.94
CA LYS A 111 8.01 13.69 -13.82
C LYS A 111 7.62 14.08 -12.39
N CYS A 112 7.47 13.12 -11.49
CA CYS A 112 7.11 13.37 -10.10
C CYS A 112 8.31 13.92 -9.31
N PRO A 113 8.13 14.97 -8.47
CA PRO A 113 9.21 15.55 -7.68
C PRO A 113 9.62 14.72 -6.46
N VAL A 114 8.95 13.60 -6.21
CA VAL A 114 9.21 12.73 -5.06
C VAL A 114 9.47 11.29 -5.50
N GLU A 115 9.98 10.47 -4.57
CA GLU A 115 10.17 9.05 -4.81
C GLU A 115 8.87 8.33 -5.17
N THR A 116 8.96 7.33 -6.03
CA THR A 116 7.83 6.45 -6.35
C THR A 116 8.03 5.05 -5.78
N GLU A 117 6.91 4.43 -5.39
CA GLU A 117 6.86 3.05 -4.91
C GLU A 117 5.82 2.28 -5.70
N ALA A 118 6.18 1.14 -6.29
CA ALA A 118 5.30 0.28 -7.05
C ALA A 118 5.15 -1.10 -6.41
N PHE A 119 3.94 -1.66 -6.42
CA PHE A 119 3.74 -3.05 -6.03
C PHE A 119 4.29 -4.00 -7.10
N ILE A 120 5.06 -5.00 -6.64
CA ILE A 120 5.67 -6.00 -7.52
C ILE A 120 5.16 -7.42 -7.26
N HIS A 121 4.60 -7.68 -6.06
CA HIS A 121 4.13 -9.02 -5.70
C HIS A 121 3.02 -8.99 -4.66
N GLY A 122 2.15 -9.99 -4.71
CA GLY A 122 1.15 -10.29 -3.69
C GLY A 122 -0.29 -10.00 -4.09
N GLY A 123 -1.18 -9.92 -3.12
CA GLY A 123 -2.61 -9.87 -3.34
C GLY A 123 -3.08 -8.65 -4.12
N MET A 124 -3.85 -8.89 -5.20
CA MET A 124 -4.55 -7.85 -5.93
C MET A 124 -5.97 -7.64 -5.39
N CYS A 125 -6.44 -6.40 -5.43
CA CYS A 125 -7.83 -6.06 -5.11
C CYS A 125 -8.71 -6.12 -6.36
N VAL A 126 -9.97 -6.55 -6.19
CA VAL A 126 -10.99 -6.47 -7.26
C VAL A 126 -11.48 -5.04 -7.48
N ASN A 127 -11.44 -4.24 -6.42
CA ASN A 127 -11.85 -2.84 -6.47
C ASN A 127 -10.66 -1.93 -6.75
N TYR A 128 -10.96 -0.77 -7.30
CA TYR A 128 -10.00 0.30 -7.50
C TYR A 128 -9.31 0.68 -6.19
N SER A 129 -8.04 1.03 -6.25
CA SER A 129 -7.21 1.34 -5.08
C SER A 129 -7.87 2.39 -4.18
N GLY A 130 -8.13 2.03 -2.91
CA GLY A 130 -8.77 2.91 -1.93
C GLY A 130 -10.29 3.10 -2.06
N ARG A 131 -10.95 2.44 -3.00
CA ARG A 131 -12.38 2.65 -3.30
C ARG A 131 -13.27 1.44 -2.96
N CYS A 132 -12.78 0.49 -2.17
CA CYS A 132 -13.52 -0.72 -1.86
C CYS A 132 -14.64 -0.47 -0.84
N THR A 133 -15.87 -0.80 -1.23
CA THR A 133 -17.04 -0.84 -0.34
C THR A 133 -17.62 -2.24 -0.16
N LEU A 134 -17.07 -3.24 -0.88
CA LEU A 134 -17.59 -4.61 -0.88
C LEU A 134 -17.57 -5.24 0.52
N SER A 135 -16.44 -5.18 1.21
CA SER A 135 -16.30 -5.75 2.55
C SER A 135 -17.28 -5.12 3.54
N ASN A 136 -17.44 -3.79 3.50
CA ASN A 136 -18.41 -3.09 4.35
C ASN A 136 -19.84 -3.57 4.05
N ARG A 137 -20.22 -3.65 2.77
CA ARG A 137 -21.55 -4.09 2.35
C ARG A 137 -21.86 -5.53 2.77
N MET A 138 -20.88 -6.42 2.69
CA MET A 138 -21.06 -7.85 2.96
C MET A 138 -20.95 -8.22 4.44
N THR A 139 -20.16 -7.48 5.23
CA THR A 139 -19.76 -7.89 6.57
C THR A 139 -19.79 -6.77 7.61
N LEU A 140 -20.16 -5.55 7.22
CA LEU A 140 -20.07 -4.33 8.02
C LEU A 140 -18.63 -4.02 8.50
N ARG A 141 -17.62 -4.60 7.83
CA ARG A 141 -16.18 -4.35 8.08
C ARG A 141 -15.64 -3.46 6.99
N ASP A 142 -15.19 -2.27 7.36
CA ASP A 142 -14.68 -1.29 6.42
C ASP A 142 -13.26 -1.64 5.96
N ALA A 143 -13.13 -1.96 4.67
CA ALA A 143 -11.84 -2.31 4.06
C ALA A 143 -10.84 -1.16 4.13
N ASN A 144 -11.30 0.09 4.02
CA ASN A 144 -10.46 1.29 4.00
C ASN A 144 -10.05 1.74 5.41
N ARG A 145 -10.47 1.00 6.43
CA ARG A 145 -10.11 1.17 7.85
C ARG A 145 -9.42 -0.07 8.42
N GLY A 146 -8.81 -0.89 7.58
CA GLY A 146 -8.13 -2.11 7.98
C GLY A 146 -9.03 -3.33 8.17
N GLY A 147 -10.36 -3.18 8.00
CA GLY A 147 -11.36 -4.22 8.23
C GLY A 147 -11.67 -5.13 7.04
N CYS A 148 -10.81 -5.19 6.01
CA CYS A 148 -11.07 -6.01 4.84
C CYS A 148 -11.30 -7.49 5.21
N ALA A 149 -12.51 -8.00 4.93
CA ALA A 149 -12.88 -9.41 5.13
C ALA A 149 -12.53 -10.30 3.94
N GLN A 150 -11.88 -9.75 2.91
CA GLN A 150 -11.55 -10.43 1.65
C GLN A 150 -12.78 -11.06 0.96
N SER A 151 -13.94 -10.43 1.08
CA SER A 151 -15.22 -10.91 0.52
C SER A 151 -15.14 -11.18 -0.98
N CYS A 152 -14.31 -10.45 -1.72
CA CYS A 152 -14.08 -10.71 -3.14
C CYS A 152 -13.45 -12.09 -3.45
N ARG A 153 -12.86 -12.75 -2.45
CA ARG A 153 -12.21 -14.07 -2.58
C ARG A 153 -13.10 -15.22 -2.11
N TRP A 154 -14.32 -14.92 -1.66
CA TRP A 154 -15.28 -15.97 -1.32
C TRP A 154 -15.82 -16.63 -2.58
N ALA A 155 -16.30 -17.85 -2.41
CA ALA A 155 -16.98 -18.58 -3.47
C ALA A 155 -18.47 -18.19 -3.50
N TYR A 156 -18.95 -17.81 -4.69
CA TYR A 156 -20.31 -17.34 -4.91
C TYR A 156 -21.04 -18.19 -5.95
N HIS A 157 -22.33 -18.36 -5.77
CA HIS A 157 -23.23 -18.79 -6.83
C HIS A 157 -23.59 -17.59 -7.69
N LEU A 158 -23.48 -17.72 -8.99
CA LEU A 158 -23.82 -16.67 -9.95
C LEU A 158 -25.20 -16.92 -10.54
N TYR A 159 -26.05 -15.90 -10.53
CA TYR A 159 -27.41 -15.98 -11.03
C TYR A 159 -27.67 -14.95 -12.11
N ASP A 160 -28.42 -15.37 -13.18
CA ASP A 160 -29.07 -14.47 -14.11
C ASP A 160 -30.58 -14.49 -13.82
N GLY A 161 -31.06 -13.45 -13.15
CA GLY A 161 -32.39 -13.43 -12.58
C GLY A 161 -32.59 -14.52 -11.52
N LYS A 162 -33.40 -15.54 -11.83
CA LYS A 162 -33.64 -16.70 -10.97
C LYS A 162 -32.85 -17.95 -11.38
N ASN A 163 -32.14 -17.90 -12.49
CA ASN A 163 -31.43 -19.06 -13.04
C ASN A 163 -29.98 -19.02 -12.54
N GLU A 164 -29.53 -20.09 -11.87
CA GLU A 164 -28.14 -20.27 -11.53
C GLU A 164 -27.33 -20.59 -12.79
N ILE A 165 -26.24 -19.85 -13.00
CA ILE A 165 -25.35 -20.00 -14.17
C ILE A 165 -23.92 -20.39 -13.78
N SER A 166 -23.63 -20.54 -12.50
CA SER A 166 -22.29 -20.94 -12.01
C SER A 166 -21.98 -22.42 -12.21
N ASN A 167 -22.96 -23.26 -12.59
CA ASN A 167 -22.83 -24.72 -12.72
C ASN A 167 -22.16 -25.34 -11.48
N ASP A 168 -21.26 -26.32 -11.68
CA ASP A 168 -20.51 -26.98 -10.59
C ASP A 168 -19.31 -26.16 -10.08
N ALA A 169 -18.95 -25.06 -10.76
CA ALA A 169 -17.86 -24.19 -10.41
C ALA A 169 -18.35 -22.88 -9.80
N LEU A 170 -18.10 -22.68 -8.52
CA LEU A 170 -18.43 -21.42 -7.84
C LEU A 170 -17.57 -20.27 -8.39
N PHE A 171 -18.18 -19.10 -8.49
CA PHE A 171 -17.52 -17.88 -8.96
C PHE A 171 -16.79 -17.18 -7.80
N THR A 172 -15.61 -16.66 -8.06
CA THR A 172 -14.89 -15.72 -7.19
C THR A 172 -14.58 -14.45 -7.95
N MET A 173 -14.73 -13.29 -7.29
CA MET A 173 -14.37 -12.00 -7.86
C MET A 173 -12.87 -11.70 -7.74
N GLY A 174 -12.14 -12.47 -6.93
CA GLY A 174 -10.72 -12.24 -6.70
C GLY A 174 -9.89 -12.47 -7.96
N SER A 175 -9.03 -11.50 -8.30
CA SER A 175 -7.99 -11.66 -9.31
C SER A 175 -6.88 -12.59 -8.80
N LYS A 176 -6.02 -13.06 -9.71
CA LYS A 176 -4.74 -13.71 -9.36
C LYS A 176 -3.85 -12.72 -8.62
N ASP A 177 -2.92 -13.22 -7.82
CA ASP A 177 -1.91 -12.39 -7.19
C ASP A 177 -1.01 -11.73 -8.26
N LEU A 178 -0.55 -10.52 -7.95
CA LEU A 178 0.40 -9.79 -8.78
C LEU A 178 1.74 -10.55 -8.78
N PHE A 179 2.36 -10.63 -9.95
CA PHE A 179 3.69 -11.16 -10.13
C PHE A 179 4.37 -10.39 -11.27
N THR A 180 5.41 -9.62 -10.97
CA THR A 180 6.08 -8.75 -11.94
C THR A 180 7.56 -9.06 -12.11
N ALA A 181 8.00 -10.29 -11.82
CA ALA A 181 9.41 -10.66 -11.96
C ALA A 181 9.94 -10.39 -13.37
N ASP A 182 9.15 -10.62 -14.40
CA ASP A 182 9.51 -10.39 -15.80
C ASP A 182 9.70 -8.90 -16.16
N TYR A 183 9.18 -7.99 -15.33
CA TYR A 183 9.24 -6.54 -15.52
C TYR A 183 10.23 -5.84 -14.57
N MET A 184 11.05 -6.58 -13.83
CA MET A 184 11.95 -6.00 -12.83
C MET A 184 12.96 -5.04 -13.45
N TYR A 185 13.56 -5.43 -14.58
CA TYR A 185 14.48 -4.56 -15.31
C TYR A 185 13.81 -3.24 -15.72
N ASP A 186 12.58 -3.31 -16.24
CA ASP A 186 11.85 -2.13 -16.70
C ASP A 186 11.48 -1.20 -15.54
N LEU A 187 11.05 -1.75 -14.38
CA LEU A 187 10.76 -0.97 -13.18
C LEU A 187 11.99 -0.28 -12.61
N MET A 188 13.13 -0.98 -12.57
CA MET A 188 14.39 -0.41 -12.12
C MET A 188 14.89 0.66 -13.08
N ASN A 189 14.80 0.42 -14.39
CA ASN A 189 15.22 1.37 -15.43
C ASN A 189 14.31 2.60 -15.49
N ALA A 190 13.02 2.47 -15.13
CA ALA A 190 12.10 3.59 -14.95
C ALA A 190 12.49 4.47 -13.74
N GLY A 191 13.37 4.01 -12.85
CA GLY A 191 13.82 4.75 -11.68
C GLY A 191 12.88 4.62 -10.46
N VAL A 192 12.02 3.59 -10.42
CA VAL A 192 11.16 3.33 -9.24
C VAL A 192 12.03 3.11 -8.02
N SER A 193 11.86 3.96 -7.00
CA SER A 193 12.74 3.99 -5.81
C SER A 193 12.45 2.87 -4.82
N SER A 194 11.23 2.33 -4.82
CA SER A 194 10.80 1.30 -3.87
C SER A 194 9.92 0.25 -4.54
N LEU A 195 10.28 -1.01 -4.36
CA LEU A 195 9.60 -2.18 -4.91
C LEU A 195 8.84 -2.89 -3.78
N LYS A 196 7.52 -2.88 -3.82
CA LYS A 196 6.67 -3.29 -2.70
C LYS A 196 6.10 -4.69 -2.86
N ILE A 197 6.32 -5.53 -1.85
CA ILE A 197 5.72 -6.86 -1.73
C ILE A 197 4.58 -6.81 -0.71
N GLU A 198 3.38 -7.30 -1.08
CA GLU A 198 2.28 -7.46 -0.14
C GLU A 198 2.36 -8.83 0.52
N GLY A 199 2.42 -8.84 1.84
CA GLY A 199 2.51 -10.08 2.63
C GLY A 199 1.79 -10.02 3.96
N ARG A 200 0.91 -9.02 4.21
CA ARG A 200 0.26 -8.78 5.50
C ARG A 200 -0.47 -10.00 6.07
N MET A 201 -1.13 -10.77 5.21
CA MET A 201 -1.91 -11.96 5.59
C MET A 201 -1.18 -13.27 5.22
N LYS A 202 0.10 -13.18 4.94
CA LYS A 202 0.93 -14.33 4.56
C LYS A 202 1.81 -14.76 5.74
N THR A 203 2.36 -15.98 5.65
CA THR A 203 3.29 -16.50 6.67
C THR A 203 4.67 -15.86 6.52
N GLU A 204 5.45 -15.91 7.58
CA GLU A 204 6.85 -15.45 7.58
C GLU A 204 7.67 -16.20 6.52
N TYR A 205 7.42 -17.49 6.35
CA TYR A 205 8.07 -18.31 5.32
C TYR A 205 7.78 -17.80 3.91
N TYR A 206 6.51 -17.44 3.62
CA TYR A 206 6.15 -16.82 2.33
C TYR A 206 6.91 -15.52 2.11
N VAL A 207 6.89 -14.63 3.11
CA VAL A 207 7.55 -13.32 3.00
C VAL A 207 9.06 -13.50 2.78
N ALA A 208 9.71 -14.36 3.56
CA ALA A 208 11.13 -14.61 3.43
C ALA A 208 11.50 -15.19 2.05
N THR A 209 10.72 -16.14 1.54
CA THR A 209 10.94 -16.76 0.24
C THR A 209 10.79 -15.76 -0.91
N ILE A 210 9.71 -14.96 -0.90
CA ILE A 210 9.45 -13.99 -1.96
C ILE A 210 10.47 -12.86 -1.93
N VAL A 211 10.79 -12.31 -0.77
CA VAL A 211 11.80 -11.26 -0.63
C VAL A 211 13.17 -11.75 -1.08
N SER A 212 13.56 -12.96 -0.69
CA SER A 212 14.83 -13.56 -1.14
C SER A 212 14.88 -13.76 -2.66
N GLY A 213 13.79 -14.25 -3.27
CA GLY A 213 13.70 -14.44 -4.71
C GLY A 213 13.85 -13.13 -5.48
N TYR A 214 13.11 -12.08 -5.10
CA TYR A 214 13.25 -10.75 -5.72
C TYR A 214 14.62 -10.12 -5.44
N ARG A 215 15.21 -10.35 -4.26
CA ARG A 215 16.55 -9.84 -3.97
C ARG A 215 17.60 -10.46 -4.90
N HIS A 216 17.56 -11.80 -5.09
CA HIS A 216 18.44 -12.46 -6.06
C HIS A 216 18.24 -11.90 -7.47
N LEU A 217 17.00 -11.78 -7.92
CA LEU A 217 16.70 -11.26 -9.25
C LEU A 217 17.25 -9.83 -9.47
N ILE A 218 17.11 -8.96 -8.45
CA ILE A 218 17.62 -7.58 -8.51
C ILE A 218 19.15 -7.55 -8.51
N ASP A 219 19.80 -8.48 -7.79
CA ASP A 219 21.27 -8.55 -7.73
C ASP A 219 21.90 -9.10 -9.01
N GLU A 220 21.12 -9.80 -9.85
CA GLU A 220 21.53 -10.32 -11.15
C GLU A 220 21.33 -9.32 -12.32
N ILE A 221 20.49 -8.29 -12.14
CA ILE A 221 20.23 -7.23 -13.11
C ILE A 221 21.31 -6.16 -13.04
#